data_8341b85be269dba39f990f9bc8c382b1
#
_entry.id   8341b85be269dba39f990f9bc8c382b1
#
_cell.length_a   1.000
_cell.length_b   1.000
_cell.length_c   1.000
_cell.angle_alpha   90.00
_cell.angle_beta   90.00
_cell.angle_gamma   90.00
#
_symmetry.space_group_name_H-M   'P 1'
#
loop_
_entity.id
_entity.type
_entity.pdbx_description
1 polymer ?
#
loop_
_entity_poly.entity_id
_entity_poly.type
_entity_poly.pdbx_seq_one_letter_code
_entity_poly.pdbx_strand_id
1 'polypeptide(L)'
;HINANGEIRPAKVETTPNGEFYDVVNTADTVREMTFENIYTENLRTVEIPFTKTVKLGGNTGPGTTDFTIAVCDVGAHDLSYYTDVTYKVVITTNGAGSYDGKLVISGPADKVGEFVSEGFFVREVNDGLPKWTYSDAVWFVSSEGEIFPARMETTDNGDFYDAINNADAVGKMTFENIYT
;
A
#
# COMPACT_ATOMS: atom_id res chain seq x y z
N HIS A 1 -2.78 -41.51 13.91
CA HIS A 1 -3.46 -42.77 14.23
C HIS A 1 -3.31 -43.09 15.72
N ILE A 2 -4.39 -43.46 16.34
CA ILE A 2 -4.42 -43.99 17.73
C ILE A 2 -4.92 -45.41 17.65
N ASN A 3 -4.16 -46.37 18.15
CA ASN A 3 -4.58 -47.77 18.18
C ASN A 3 -5.50 -48.08 19.37
N ALA A 4 -6.00 -49.33 19.45
CA ALA A 4 -6.90 -49.79 20.51
C ALA A 4 -6.29 -49.72 21.93
N ASN A 5 -4.97 -49.68 22.04
CA ASN A 5 -4.25 -49.58 23.31
C ASN A 5 -3.94 -48.14 23.71
N GLY A 6 -4.39 -47.15 22.90
CA GLY A 6 -4.16 -45.73 23.12
C GLY A 6 -2.78 -45.23 22.69
N GLU A 7 -2.01 -46.07 21.95
CA GLU A 7 -0.71 -45.67 21.43
C GLU A 7 -0.90 -44.70 20.23
N ILE A 8 -0.19 -43.59 20.22
CA ILE A 8 -0.22 -42.60 19.18
C ILE A 8 0.95 -42.83 18.22
N ARG A 9 0.67 -42.92 16.93
CA ARG A 9 1.69 -43.06 15.88
C ARG A 9 1.46 -42.06 14.76
N PRO A 10 2.49 -41.51 14.16
CA PRO A 10 2.38 -40.73 12.94
C PRO A 10 1.61 -41.49 11.86
N ALA A 11 0.82 -40.81 11.08
CA ALA A 11 0.14 -41.32 9.92
C ALA A 11 0.28 -40.33 8.76
N LYS A 12 0.11 -40.81 7.53
CA LYS A 12 0.05 -39.96 6.34
C LYS A 12 -1.32 -40.08 5.69
N VAL A 13 -1.68 -39.00 5.00
CA VAL A 13 -2.89 -38.96 4.17
C VAL A 13 -2.46 -38.97 2.71
N GLU A 14 -3.10 -39.76 1.90
CA GLU A 14 -2.96 -39.75 0.44
C GLU A 14 -4.33 -39.43 -0.16
N THR A 15 -4.42 -38.34 -0.91
CA THR A 15 -5.62 -37.97 -1.65
C THR A 15 -5.58 -38.59 -3.05
N THR A 16 -6.59 -39.32 -3.37
CA THR A 16 -6.75 -39.97 -4.69
C THR A 16 -8.08 -39.53 -5.33
N PRO A 17 -8.30 -39.76 -6.63
CA PRO A 17 -9.60 -39.52 -7.25
C PRO A 17 -10.79 -40.24 -6.59
N ASN A 18 -10.51 -41.30 -5.81
CA ASN A 18 -11.52 -42.10 -5.11
C ASN A 18 -11.67 -41.74 -3.62
N GLY A 19 -11.01 -40.69 -3.16
CA GLY A 19 -11.06 -40.20 -1.78
C GLY A 19 -9.72 -40.16 -1.08
N GLU A 20 -9.76 -39.91 0.23
CA GLU A 20 -8.57 -39.86 1.09
C GLU A 20 -8.33 -41.22 1.75
N PHE A 21 -7.09 -41.63 1.75
CA PHE A 21 -6.60 -42.83 2.43
C PHE A 21 -5.63 -42.43 3.53
N TYR A 22 -5.77 -43.11 4.68
CA TYR A 22 -4.94 -42.85 5.85
C TYR A 22 -4.11 -44.06 6.18
N ASP A 23 -2.79 -43.95 6.09
CA ASP A 23 -1.86 -45.01 6.39
C ASP A 23 -1.02 -44.68 7.63
N VAL A 24 -0.89 -45.65 8.53
CA VAL A 24 0.01 -45.56 9.68
C VAL A 24 1.45 -45.72 9.21
N VAL A 25 2.33 -44.83 9.69
CA VAL A 25 3.77 -44.98 9.43
C VAL A 25 4.32 -46.06 10.38
N ASN A 26 4.34 -47.32 9.92
CA ASN A 26 4.66 -48.47 10.76
C ASN A 26 6.10 -48.51 11.31
N THR A 27 7.01 -47.74 10.70
CA THR A 27 8.40 -47.61 11.15
C THR A 27 8.63 -46.48 12.14
N ALA A 28 7.60 -45.68 12.42
CA ALA A 28 7.73 -44.58 13.36
C ALA A 28 7.47 -45.03 14.80
N ASP A 29 8.23 -44.46 15.72
CA ASP A 29 8.03 -44.65 17.15
C ASP A 29 6.68 -44.09 17.64
N THR A 30 6.15 -44.67 18.72
CA THR A 30 4.99 -44.13 19.40
C THR A 30 5.35 -42.78 20.07
N VAL A 31 4.45 -41.84 20.02
CA VAL A 31 4.59 -40.52 20.68
C VAL A 31 3.60 -40.38 21.83
N ARG A 32 3.90 -39.52 22.79
CA ARG A 32 3.05 -39.33 23.97
C ARG A 32 1.89 -38.37 23.72
N GLU A 33 2.05 -37.51 22.72
CA GLU A 33 1.06 -36.48 22.39
C GLU A 33 1.05 -36.24 20.88
N MET A 34 -0.08 -35.75 20.39
CA MET A 34 -0.19 -35.27 19.01
C MET A 34 0.20 -33.81 18.96
N THR A 35 1.09 -33.46 18.03
CA THR A 35 1.46 -32.06 17.73
C THR A 35 0.87 -31.66 16.39
N PHE A 36 0.23 -30.50 16.35
CA PHE A 36 -0.27 -29.88 15.12
C PHE A 36 0.42 -28.55 14.97
N GLU A 37 1.09 -28.38 13.85
CA GLU A 37 1.69 -27.10 13.47
C GLU A 37 0.87 -26.53 12.31
N ASN A 38 0.29 -25.37 12.54
CA ASN A 38 -0.35 -24.58 11.48
C ASN A 38 0.62 -23.49 11.05
N ILE A 39 1.12 -23.60 9.82
CA ILE A 39 1.93 -22.54 9.23
C ILE A 39 1.01 -21.61 8.47
N TYR A 40 0.85 -20.40 8.99
CA TYR A 40 0.21 -19.30 8.27
C TYR A 40 1.28 -18.55 7.47
N THR A 41 1.16 -18.58 6.15
CA THR A 41 2.02 -17.76 5.26
C THR A 41 1.18 -16.60 4.75
N GLU A 42 1.48 -15.40 5.22
CA GLU A 42 0.85 -14.20 4.73
C GLU A 42 1.32 -13.92 3.30
N ASN A 43 0.39 -13.83 2.36
CA ASN A 43 0.69 -13.44 0.99
C ASN A 43 0.69 -11.90 0.93
N LEU A 44 1.87 -11.29 0.97
CA LEU A 44 2.04 -9.85 0.91
C LEU A 44 2.11 -9.35 -0.54
N ARG A 45 1.51 -8.19 -0.78
CA ARG A 45 1.61 -7.43 -2.03
C ARG A 45 2.17 -6.05 -1.74
N THR A 46 3.04 -5.57 -2.64
CA THR A 46 3.56 -4.21 -2.63
C THR A 46 3.30 -3.56 -3.98
N VAL A 47 2.79 -2.32 -3.94
CA VAL A 47 2.59 -1.46 -5.10
C VAL A 47 3.50 -0.25 -4.94
N GLU A 48 4.30 0.06 -5.96
CA GLU A 48 5.24 1.18 -5.97
C GLU A 48 4.88 2.16 -7.07
N ILE A 49 4.63 3.43 -6.71
CA ILE A 49 4.29 4.50 -7.66
C ILE A 49 5.37 5.57 -7.61
N PRO A 50 6.06 5.84 -8.73
CA PRO A 50 7.14 6.82 -8.76
C PRO A 50 6.61 8.25 -8.66
N PHE A 51 7.37 9.11 -7.99
CA PHE A 51 7.11 10.55 -7.96
C PHE A 51 8.40 11.37 -7.98
N THR A 52 8.27 12.66 -8.32
CA THR A 52 9.31 13.67 -8.09
C THR A 52 8.74 14.78 -7.21
N LYS A 53 9.45 15.10 -6.13
CA LYS A 53 9.21 16.30 -5.32
C LYS A 53 10.17 17.38 -5.74
N THR A 54 9.65 18.55 -6.12
CA THR A 54 10.46 19.72 -6.48
C THR A 54 10.24 20.83 -5.47
N VAL A 55 11.33 21.37 -4.94
CA VAL A 55 11.34 22.54 -4.06
C VAL A 55 11.96 23.70 -4.83
N LYS A 56 11.21 24.75 -5.09
CA LYS A 56 11.66 25.98 -5.73
C LYS A 56 11.86 27.11 -4.70
N LEU A 57 12.76 28.02 -5.01
CA LEU A 57 12.96 29.25 -4.23
C LEU A 57 12.17 30.39 -4.87
N GLY A 58 11.28 31.02 -4.08
CA GLY A 58 10.64 32.30 -4.39
C GLY A 58 11.37 33.50 -3.76
N GLY A 59 12.38 33.25 -2.93
CA GLY A 59 13.17 34.24 -2.21
C GLY A 59 14.67 33.96 -2.24
N ASN A 60 15.45 34.73 -1.46
CA ASN A 60 16.90 34.64 -1.42
C ASN A 60 17.44 33.62 -0.39
N THR A 61 16.60 33.11 0.48
CA THR A 61 16.98 32.15 1.52
C THR A 61 16.30 30.81 1.26
N GLY A 62 17.08 29.74 1.23
CA GLY A 62 16.54 28.40 1.04
C GLY A 62 15.95 27.81 2.33
N PRO A 63 15.03 26.85 2.21
CA PRO A 63 14.57 26.07 3.35
C PRO A 63 15.67 25.14 3.85
N GLY A 64 15.59 24.79 5.12
CA GLY A 64 16.35 23.66 5.68
C GLY A 64 15.70 22.31 5.28
N THR A 65 16.02 21.29 6.06
CA THR A 65 15.37 19.99 5.95
C THR A 65 13.89 20.14 6.29
N THR A 66 13.02 19.64 5.40
CA THR A 66 11.56 19.76 5.52
C THR A 66 10.91 18.45 5.12
N ASP A 67 9.92 18.03 5.90
CA ASP A 67 9.10 16.87 5.62
C ASP A 67 7.77 17.32 4.98
N PHE A 68 7.31 16.58 3.98
CA PHE A 68 6.03 16.79 3.32
C PHE A 68 5.21 15.53 3.41
N THR A 69 3.93 15.66 3.73
CA THR A 69 3.00 14.56 3.88
C THR A 69 2.26 14.31 2.57
N ILE A 70 2.16 13.04 2.17
CA ILE A 70 1.33 12.60 1.05
C ILE A 70 0.09 11.92 1.61
N ALA A 71 -1.07 12.26 1.10
CA ALA A 71 -2.33 11.60 1.36
C ALA A 71 -2.72 10.72 0.18
N VAL A 72 -3.30 9.57 0.51
CA VAL A 72 -3.79 8.58 -0.45
C VAL A 72 -5.22 8.22 -0.05
N CYS A 73 -6.14 8.21 -1.01
CA CYS A 73 -7.52 7.79 -0.79
C CYS A 73 -8.06 7.00 -1.98
N ASP A 74 -9.04 6.14 -1.72
CA ASP A 74 -9.75 5.41 -2.77
C ASP A 74 -10.71 6.31 -3.56
N VAL A 75 -11.39 5.76 -4.56
CA VAL A 75 -12.38 6.50 -5.37
C VAL A 75 -13.62 6.92 -4.58
N GLY A 76 -13.87 6.31 -3.42
CA GLY A 76 -14.91 6.70 -2.46
C GLY A 76 -14.47 7.78 -1.47
N ALA A 77 -13.27 8.37 -1.66
CA ALA A 77 -12.62 9.34 -0.77
C ALA A 77 -12.31 8.81 0.64
N HIS A 78 -12.26 7.47 0.83
CA HIS A 78 -11.78 6.88 2.06
C HIS A 78 -10.25 6.90 2.07
N ASP A 79 -9.67 7.31 3.20
CA ASP A 79 -8.24 7.18 3.39
C ASP A 79 -7.82 5.72 3.65
N LEU A 80 -6.51 5.44 3.61
CA LEU A 80 -6.01 4.09 3.83
C LEU A 80 -6.28 3.52 5.23
N SER A 81 -6.69 4.33 6.22
CA SER A 81 -7.08 3.82 7.54
C SER A 81 -8.38 2.99 7.50
N TYR A 82 -9.17 3.14 6.45
CA TYR A 82 -10.35 2.30 6.18
C TYR A 82 -9.96 0.85 5.84
N TYR A 83 -8.78 0.66 5.25
CA TYR A 83 -8.26 -0.65 4.86
C TYR A 83 -7.32 -1.17 5.95
N THR A 84 -7.81 -2.10 6.77
CA THR A 84 -6.99 -2.72 7.82
C THR A 84 -5.78 -3.43 7.24
N ASP A 85 -4.63 -3.31 7.91
CA ASP A 85 -3.37 -3.96 7.55
C ASP A 85 -2.69 -3.47 6.26
N VAL A 86 -3.24 -2.44 5.58
CA VAL A 86 -2.57 -1.75 4.49
C VAL A 86 -1.78 -0.57 5.04
N THR A 87 -0.52 -0.51 4.70
CA THR A 87 0.40 0.57 5.09
C THR A 87 0.97 1.26 3.87
N TYR A 88 1.38 2.51 4.02
CA TYR A 88 2.06 3.25 2.98
C TYR A 88 3.08 4.24 3.57
N LYS A 89 4.10 4.57 2.76
CA LYS A 89 5.05 5.61 3.14
C LYS A 89 4.51 6.96 2.71
N VAL A 90 4.30 7.84 3.68
CA VAL A 90 3.58 9.12 3.51
C VAL A 90 4.44 10.36 3.56
N VAL A 91 5.68 10.27 4.03
CA VAL A 91 6.52 11.43 4.28
C VAL A 91 7.68 11.48 3.29
N ILE A 92 7.87 12.65 2.67
CA ILE A 92 8.98 12.95 1.80
C ILE A 92 9.85 14.00 2.49
N THR A 93 11.08 13.64 2.82
CA THR A 93 12.05 14.56 3.42
C THR A 93 12.89 15.20 2.31
N THR A 94 12.96 16.54 2.29
CA THR A 94 13.80 17.32 1.39
C THR A 94 14.88 18.08 2.18
N ASN A 95 15.97 18.44 1.54
CA ASN A 95 17.02 19.24 2.15
C ASN A 95 17.41 20.40 1.22
N GLY A 96 16.69 21.52 1.37
CA GLY A 96 16.85 22.69 0.53
C GLY A 96 16.05 22.65 -0.78
N ALA A 97 16.40 23.54 -1.70
CA ALA A 97 15.83 23.59 -3.03
C ALA A 97 16.42 22.51 -3.94
N GLY A 98 15.59 21.91 -4.79
CA GLY A 98 16.01 20.85 -5.71
C GLY A 98 14.88 19.94 -6.10
N SER A 99 15.22 18.88 -6.83
CA SER A 99 14.31 17.81 -7.21
C SER A 99 14.72 16.50 -6.54
N TYR A 100 13.75 15.81 -5.97
CA TYR A 100 13.91 14.60 -5.17
C TYR A 100 13.02 13.51 -5.74
N ASP A 101 13.61 12.49 -6.33
CA ASP A 101 12.86 11.33 -6.80
C ASP A 101 12.59 10.35 -5.65
N GLY A 102 11.41 9.77 -5.65
CA GLY A 102 10.97 8.82 -4.65
C GLY A 102 9.88 7.89 -5.18
N LYS A 103 9.38 7.06 -4.28
CA LYS A 103 8.27 6.14 -4.55
C LYS A 103 7.28 6.21 -3.40
N LEU A 104 5.99 6.30 -3.74
CA LEU A 104 4.91 5.92 -2.85
C LEU A 104 4.88 4.39 -2.81
N VAL A 105 4.99 3.83 -1.62
CA VAL A 105 4.99 2.37 -1.40
C VAL A 105 3.76 2.00 -0.57
N ILE A 106 2.87 1.20 -1.15
CA ILE A 106 1.68 0.67 -0.50
C ILE A 106 1.89 -0.82 -0.29
N SER A 107 1.77 -1.32 0.93
CA SER A 107 2.06 -2.70 1.29
C SER A 107 1.06 -3.26 2.29
N GLY A 108 0.77 -4.56 2.18
CA GLY A 108 -0.10 -5.28 3.10
C GLY A 108 -0.49 -6.65 2.56
N PRO A 109 -1.48 -7.32 3.18
CA PRO A 109 -2.06 -8.55 2.65
C PRO A 109 -2.51 -8.36 1.20
N ALA A 110 -2.24 -9.34 0.33
CA ALA A 110 -2.43 -9.20 -1.11
C ALA A 110 -3.91 -8.96 -1.50
N ASP A 111 -4.85 -9.55 -0.77
CA ASP A 111 -6.28 -9.32 -0.91
C ASP A 111 -6.67 -7.88 -0.56
N LYS A 112 -6.15 -7.35 0.54
CA LYS A 112 -6.43 -5.97 1.01
C LYS A 112 -5.82 -4.90 0.12
N VAL A 113 -4.56 -5.07 -0.27
CA VAL A 113 -3.94 -4.18 -1.27
C VAL A 113 -4.66 -4.31 -2.61
N GLY A 114 -5.07 -5.52 -3.00
CA GLY A 114 -5.87 -5.75 -4.20
C GLY A 114 -7.22 -5.03 -4.18
N GLU A 115 -7.95 -5.09 -3.06
CA GLU A 115 -9.20 -4.38 -2.84
C GLU A 115 -9.01 -2.86 -3.00
N PHE A 116 -8.01 -2.30 -2.30
CA PHE A 116 -7.71 -0.86 -2.35
C PHE A 116 -7.39 -0.35 -3.76
N VAL A 117 -6.57 -1.08 -4.53
CA VAL A 117 -6.16 -0.63 -5.87
C VAL A 117 -7.13 -1.02 -7.00
N SER A 118 -8.19 -1.79 -6.70
CA SER A 118 -9.05 -2.41 -7.72
C SER A 118 -9.77 -1.41 -8.63
N GLU A 119 -10.14 -0.25 -8.10
CA GLU A 119 -10.80 0.84 -8.83
C GLU A 119 -9.87 2.03 -9.10
N GLY A 120 -8.60 1.90 -8.69
CA GLY A 120 -7.66 3.00 -8.66
C GLY A 120 -7.76 3.83 -7.37
N PHE A 121 -6.88 4.81 -7.24
CA PHE A 121 -6.83 5.67 -6.06
C PHE A 121 -6.24 7.05 -6.38
N PHE A 122 -6.52 8.01 -5.51
CA PHE A 122 -6.02 9.37 -5.63
C PHE A 122 -4.84 9.63 -4.70
N VAL A 123 -3.92 10.48 -5.15
CA VAL A 123 -2.72 10.88 -4.41
C VAL A 123 -2.57 12.39 -4.46
N ARG A 124 -2.36 13.03 -3.30
CA ARG A 124 -2.10 14.46 -3.19
C ARG A 124 -1.11 14.77 -2.09
N GLU A 125 -0.55 15.96 -2.10
CA GLU A 125 0.20 16.49 -0.97
C GLU A 125 -0.75 17.15 0.04
N VAL A 126 -0.45 16.98 1.32
CA VAL A 126 -1.18 17.66 2.40
C VAL A 126 -0.56 19.04 2.63
N ASN A 127 -1.40 20.06 2.74
CA ASN A 127 -0.94 21.37 3.17
C ASN A 127 -0.89 21.43 4.70
N ASP A 128 0.29 21.22 5.26
CA ASP A 128 0.53 21.23 6.71
C ASP A 128 0.60 22.65 7.30
N GLY A 129 0.42 23.69 6.48
CA GLY A 129 0.38 25.09 6.93
C GLY A 129 1.71 25.65 7.41
N LEU A 130 2.84 25.03 7.01
CA LEU A 130 4.16 25.56 7.38
C LEU A 130 4.37 26.97 6.82
N PRO A 131 4.89 27.92 7.62
CA PRO A 131 5.10 29.29 7.20
C PRO A 131 6.11 29.36 6.03
N LYS A 132 5.90 30.31 5.13
CA LYS A 132 6.71 30.55 3.93
C LYS A 132 6.61 29.47 2.84
N TRP A 133 5.72 28.50 2.97
CA TRP A 133 5.53 27.48 1.97
C TRP A 133 4.25 27.70 1.16
N THR A 134 4.36 27.64 -0.15
CA THR A 134 3.24 27.38 -1.05
C THR A 134 3.30 25.92 -1.46
N TYR A 135 2.28 25.15 -1.09
CA TYR A 135 2.20 23.73 -1.34
C TYR A 135 1.73 23.41 -2.75
N SER A 136 2.08 22.23 -3.23
CA SER A 136 1.55 21.69 -4.46
C SER A 136 0.03 21.48 -4.35
N ASP A 137 -0.71 21.93 -5.34
CA ASP A 137 -2.14 21.63 -5.53
C ASP A 137 -2.38 20.43 -6.46
N ALA A 138 -1.30 19.79 -6.92
CA ALA A 138 -1.38 18.65 -7.80
C ALA A 138 -2.09 17.47 -7.13
N VAL A 139 -3.07 16.93 -7.84
CA VAL A 139 -3.76 15.68 -7.52
C VAL A 139 -3.54 14.70 -8.65
N TRP A 140 -3.27 13.46 -8.30
CA TRP A 140 -3.00 12.39 -9.23
C TRP A 140 -3.98 11.24 -9.03
N PHE A 141 -4.44 10.65 -10.11
CA PHE A 141 -5.18 9.40 -10.12
C PHE A 141 -4.25 8.28 -10.59
N VAL A 142 -4.21 7.19 -9.85
CA VAL A 142 -3.49 5.97 -10.23
C VAL A 142 -4.54 4.91 -10.52
N SER A 143 -4.57 4.41 -11.75
CA SER A 143 -5.52 3.38 -12.18
C SER A 143 -5.20 2.02 -11.56
N SER A 144 -6.14 1.08 -11.64
CA SER A 144 -5.93 -0.31 -11.22
C SER A 144 -4.78 -1.01 -11.95
N GLU A 145 -4.40 -0.51 -13.13
CA GLU A 145 -3.27 -1.00 -13.93
C GLU A 145 -1.95 -0.31 -13.59
N GLY A 146 -1.99 0.70 -12.69
CA GLY A 146 -0.83 1.46 -12.24
C GLY A 146 -0.46 2.63 -13.16
N GLU A 147 -1.32 2.99 -14.11
CA GLU A 147 -1.14 4.18 -14.93
C GLU A 147 -1.48 5.44 -14.11
N ILE A 148 -0.73 6.52 -14.32
CA ILE A 148 -0.82 7.76 -13.56
C ILE A 148 -1.43 8.85 -14.44
N PHE A 149 -2.51 9.48 -13.96
CA PHE A 149 -3.21 10.55 -14.66
C PHE A 149 -3.31 11.80 -13.79
N PRO A 150 -3.28 13.01 -14.38
CA PRO A 150 -3.70 14.22 -13.67
C PRO A 150 -5.14 14.09 -13.17
N ALA A 151 -5.37 14.60 -11.96
CA ALA A 151 -6.69 14.63 -11.34
C ALA A 151 -6.94 15.99 -10.69
N ARG A 152 -8.13 16.20 -10.17
CA ARG A 152 -8.52 17.40 -9.41
C ARG A 152 -9.23 17.01 -8.13
N MET A 153 -9.20 17.91 -7.19
CA MET A 153 -9.97 17.85 -5.96
C MET A 153 -10.87 19.08 -5.86
N GLU A 154 -12.12 18.88 -5.51
CA GLU A 154 -13.07 19.94 -5.19
C GLU A 154 -13.54 19.73 -3.75
N THR A 155 -13.37 20.76 -2.91
CA THR A 155 -13.92 20.75 -1.55
C THR A 155 -15.34 21.28 -1.59
N THR A 156 -16.29 20.49 -1.10
CA THR A 156 -17.70 20.84 -1.01
C THR A 156 -18.18 20.82 0.44
N ASP A 157 -19.39 21.29 0.69
CA ASP A 157 -20.03 21.22 2.03
C ASP A 157 -20.18 19.77 2.54
N ASN A 158 -20.11 18.78 1.62
CA ASN A 158 -20.22 17.34 1.93
C ASN A 158 -18.85 16.64 2.02
N GLY A 159 -17.75 17.40 1.93
CA GLY A 159 -16.38 16.87 1.95
C GLY A 159 -15.62 17.07 0.64
N ASP A 160 -14.43 16.47 0.58
CA ASP A 160 -13.58 16.51 -0.59
C ASP A 160 -14.07 15.53 -1.66
N PHE A 161 -14.09 15.99 -2.90
CA PHE A 161 -14.44 15.21 -4.08
C PHE A 161 -13.25 15.13 -5.02
N TYR A 162 -12.92 13.92 -5.46
CA TYR A 162 -11.79 13.67 -6.35
C TYR A 162 -12.30 13.20 -7.71
N ASP A 163 -11.72 13.73 -8.78
CA ASP A 163 -12.10 13.40 -10.14
C ASP A 163 -10.88 13.34 -11.06
N ALA A 164 -10.73 12.26 -11.82
CA ALA A 164 -9.70 12.17 -12.85
C ALA A 164 -10.03 13.12 -14.00
N ILE A 165 -9.03 13.81 -14.54
CA ILE A 165 -9.22 14.71 -15.68
C ILE A 165 -9.47 13.87 -16.93
N ASN A 166 -10.69 13.94 -17.46
CA ASN A 166 -11.08 13.21 -18.66
C ASN A 166 -10.21 13.59 -19.84
N ASN A 167 -9.76 12.58 -20.60
CA ASN A 167 -8.88 12.70 -21.76
C ASN A 167 -7.47 13.23 -21.47
N ALA A 168 -7.01 13.19 -20.22
CA ALA A 168 -5.60 13.42 -19.91
C ALA A 168 -4.77 12.21 -20.34
N ASP A 169 -3.57 12.47 -20.85
CA ASP A 169 -2.61 11.41 -21.15
C ASP A 169 -1.98 10.89 -19.83
N ALA A 170 -1.70 9.59 -19.80
CA ALA A 170 -0.94 8.99 -18.71
C ALA A 170 0.48 9.55 -18.66
N VAL A 171 1.00 9.75 -17.44
CA VAL A 171 2.36 10.21 -17.20
C VAL A 171 3.21 9.13 -16.55
N GLY A 172 4.54 9.21 -16.69
CA GLY A 172 5.44 8.20 -16.16
C GLY A 172 5.65 8.27 -14.64
N LYS A 173 5.36 9.42 -14.02
CA LYS A 173 5.48 9.63 -12.56
C LYS A 173 4.65 10.84 -12.12
N MET A 174 4.24 10.83 -10.85
CA MET A 174 3.61 11.98 -10.18
C MET A 174 4.64 13.09 -9.94
N THR A 175 4.20 14.34 -9.92
CA THR A 175 5.05 15.49 -9.60
C THR A 175 4.36 16.38 -8.56
N PHE A 176 5.12 16.81 -7.55
CA PHE A 176 4.68 17.76 -6.52
C PHE A 176 5.68 18.91 -6.45
N GLU A 177 5.21 20.13 -6.68
CA GLU A 177 6.05 21.31 -6.68
C GLU A 177 5.66 22.27 -5.56
N ASN A 178 6.61 22.59 -4.68
CA ASN A 178 6.43 23.56 -3.61
C ASN A 178 7.36 24.74 -3.80
N ILE A 179 6.92 25.90 -3.34
CA ILE A 179 7.70 27.15 -3.40
C ILE A 179 7.93 27.64 -1.97
N TYR A 180 9.19 27.90 -1.64
CA TYR A 180 9.61 28.53 -0.38
C TYR A 180 9.94 29.99 -0.60
N THR A 181 9.31 30.91 0.17
CA THR A 181 9.48 32.38 0.07
C THR A 181 10.04 33.03 1.33
#